data_f8e88c2745bd4a5e6052b92978525790
#
_entry.id   f8e88c2745bd4a5e6052b92978525790
#
_cell.length_a   1.000
_cell.length_b   1.000
_cell.length_c   1.000
_cell.angle_alpha   90.00
_cell.angle_beta   90.00
_cell.angle_gamma   90.00
#
_symmetry.space_group_name_H-M   'P 1'
#
loop_
_entity.id
_entity.type
_entity.pdbx_description
1 polymer ?
#
loop_
_entity_poly.entity_id
_entity_poly.type
_entity_poly.pdbx_seq_one_letter_code
_entity_poly.pdbx_strand_id
1 'polypeptide(L)'
;MARRNRVAVALVLLSVTVLLCGCSKERMCRVPVGDATCQIEPDSPLYPGLNSTSGYEYLYGGYQGIVVIRTGWRDFVAYERTCPHDKGVLRMAPDYGNMVLECPDCGSRFSTFAEGTTVEGSVTSCSLYQYATYFDGRILYISNYETF
;
A
#
# COMPACT_ATOMS: atom_id res chain seq x y z
N MET A 1 8.74 36.76 48.91
CA MET A 1 7.91 35.58 48.52
C MET A 1 7.55 35.51 47.04
N ALA A 2 7.30 36.59 46.34
CA ALA A 2 6.85 36.60 44.91
C ALA A 2 7.91 36.04 43.93
N ARG A 3 9.20 36.15 44.19
CA ARG A 3 10.26 35.69 43.25
C ARG A 3 10.41 34.17 43.23
N ARG A 4 10.22 33.49 44.37
CA ARG A 4 10.28 32.01 44.49
C ARG A 4 9.14 31.32 43.71
N ASN A 5 7.93 31.91 43.70
CA ASN A 5 6.80 31.35 42.99
C ASN A 5 6.95 31.48 41.47
N ARG A 6 7.57 32.55 40.97
CA ARG A 6 7.82 32.74 39.54
C ARG A 6 8.79 31.71 38.96
N VAL A 7 9.83 31.36 39.72
CA VAL A 7 10.80 30.32 39.29
C VAL A 7 10.15 28.93 39.32
N ALA A 8 9.33 28.62 40.34
CA ALA A 8 8.63 27.35 40.43
C ALA A 8 7.62 27.19 39.27
N VAL A 9 6.88 28.25 38.94
CA VAL A 9 5.93 28.23 37.79
C VAL A 9 6.67 28.09 36.45
N ALA A 10 7.80 28.76 36.27
CA ALA A 10 8.62 28.63 35.06
C ALA A 10 9.19 27.22 34.88
N LEU A 11 9.63 26.57 35.97
CA LEU A 11 10.12 25.18 35.95
C LEU A 11 9.01 24.17 35.62
N VAL A 12 7.81 24.39 36.17
CA VAL A 12 6.63 23.53 35.83
C VAL A 12 6.21 23.69 34.38
N LEU A 13 6.19 24.93 33.86
CA LEU A 13 5.88 25.18 32.47
C LEU A 13 6.93 24.58 31.52
N LEU A 14 8.21 24.62 31.88
CA LEU A 14 9.29 24.02 31.09
C LEU A 14 9.20 22.48 31.08
N SER A 15 8.81 21.87 32.22
CA SER A 15 8.63 20.41 32.31
C SER A 15 7.43 19.91 31.52
N VAL A 16 6.35 20.69 31.43
CA VAL A 16 5.15 20.35 30.63
C VAL A 16 5.42 20.44 29.11
N THR A 17 6.23 21.41 28.66
CA THR A 17 6.61 21.51 27.25
C THR A 17 7.50 20.37 26.76
N VAL A 18 8.35 19.80 27.61
CA VAL A 18 9.21 18.65 27.27
C VAL A 18 8.38 17.36 27.13
N LEU A 19 7.29 17.22 27.86
CA LEU A 19 6.41 16.05 27.78
C LEU A 19 5.54 16.01 26.50
N LEU A 20 5.40 17.11 25.78
CA LEU A 20 4.63 17.18 24.53
C LEU A 20 5.48 16.92 23.26
N CYS A 21 6.79 16.81 23.38
CA CYS A 21 7.67 16.35 22.30
C CYS A 21 7.70 14.81 22.25
N GLY A 22 6.54 14.19 22.17
CA GLY A 22 6.41 12.80 21.73
C GLY A 22 6.80 12.74 20.26
N CYS A 23 8.08 12.50 19.97
CA CYS A 23 8.52 12.06 18.66
C CYS A 23 7.79 10.74 18.37
N SER A 24 6.64 10.78 17.71
CA SER A 24 6.08 9.61 17.06
C SER A 24 7.13 9.18 16.05
N LYS A 25 7.78 8.05 16.32
CA LYS A 25 8.69 7.39 15.40
C LYS A 25 7.81 6.94 14.25
N GLU A 26 7.61 7.82 13.25
CA GLU A 26 6.99 7.44 12.00
C GLU A 26 7.80 6.27 11.46
N ARG A 27 7.22 5.09 11.53
CA ARG A 27 7.79 3.92 10.84
C ARG A 27 7.75 4.27 9.38
N MET A 28 8.92 4.51 8.82
CA MET A 28 9.06 4.81 7.41
C MET A 28 8.54 3.61 6.64
N CYS A 29 7.37 3.76 6.01
CA CYS A 29 6.70 2.74 5.20
C CYS A 29 7.49 2.51 3.91
N ARG A 30 8.67 1.90 4.02
CA ARG A 30 9.49 1.55 2.85
C ARG A 30 9.24 0.12 2.44
N VAL A 31 8.52 -0.03 1.33
CA VAL A 31 8.44 -1.30 0.62
C VAL A 31 9.62 -1.34 -0.35
N PRO A 32 10.41 -2.44 -0.39
CA PRO A 32 11.34 -2.65 -1.47
C PRO A 32 10.56 -2.71 -2.79
N VAL A 33 11.00 -1.97 -3.79
CA VAL A 33 10.35 -1.93 -5.10
C VAL A 33 11.37 -2.35 -6.14
N GLY A 34 11.06 -3.43 -6.87
CA GLY A 34 11.83 -3.87 -8.02
C GLY A 34 11.36 -3.19 -9.30
N ASP A 35 12.03 -3.49 -10.41
CA ASP A 35 11.59 -3.03 -11.72
C ASP A 35 10.25 -3.69 -12.10
N ALA A 36 9.26 -2.87 -12.40
CA ALA A 36 7.92 -3.30 -12.76
C ALA A 36 7.52 -2.90 -14.19
N THR A 37 8.46 -2.48 -15.00
CA THR A 37 8.16 -2.10 -16.40
C THR A 37 7.71 -3.31 -17.19
N CYS A 38 6.40 -3.44 -17.40
CA CYS A 38 5.81 -4.51 -18.18
C CYS A 38 4.59 -4.05 -18.97
N GLN A 39 4.24 -4.83 -19.99
CA GLN A 39 3.12 -4.61 -20.89
C GLN A 39 2.36 -5.91 -21.05
N ILE A 40 1.03 -5.87 -20.94
CA ILE A 40 0.16 -7.03 -21.13
C ILE A 40 -1.07 -6.65 -21.96
N GLU A 41 -1.66 -7.62 -22.66
CA GLU A 41 -3.00 -7.50 -23.24
C GLU A 41 -4.00 -8.11 -22.24
N PRO A 42 -4.69 -7.32 -21.41
CA PRO A 42 -5.50 -7.83 -20.32
C PRO A 42 -6.72 -8.65 -20.79
N ASP A 43 -7.20 -8.40 -22.02
CA ASP A 43 -8.30 -9.13 -22.63
C ASP A 43 -7.84 -10.39 -23.38
N SER A 44 -6.55 -10.73 -23.31
CA SER A 44 -5.98 -11.95 -23.90
C SER A 44 -6.34 -13.18 -23.07
N PRO A 45 -6.52 -14.36 -23.72
CA PRO A 45 -6.68 -15.63 -23.02
C PRO A 45 -5.54 -16.02 -22.07
N LEU A 46 -4.39 -15.32 -22.14
CA LEU A 46 -3.26 -15.50 -21.21
C LEU A 46 -3.53 -14.95 -19.82
N TYR A 47 -4.51 -14.04 -19.68
CA TYR A 47 -4.85 -13.38 -18.43
C TYR A 47 -6.34 -13.53 -18.11
N PRO A 48 -6.82 -14.79 -17.93
CA PRO A 48 -8.25 -15.05 -17.75
C PRO A 48 -8.83 -14.40 -16.51
N GLY A 49 -8.02 -14.15 -15.48
CA GLY A 49 -8.41 -13.45 -14.27
C GLY A 49 -8.78 -11.99 -14.50
N LEU A 50 -8.34 -11.37 -15.61
CA LEU A 50 -8.66 -9.97 -15.93
C LEU A 50 -9.90 -9.81 -16.81
N ASN A 51 -10.60 -10.89 -17.17
CA ASN A 51 -11.77 -10.84 -18.08
C ASN A 51 -13.03 -10.20 -17.43
N SER A 52 -13.01 -9.93 -16.13
CA SER A 52 -14.14 -9.34 -15.41
C SER A 52 -13.68 -8.25 -14.45
N THR A 53 -14.58 -7.32 -14.16
CA THR A 53 -14.37 -6.32 -13.08
C THR A 53 -14.17 -7.05 -11.74
N SER A 54 -13.26 -6.56 -10.93
CA SER A 54 -12.75 -7.18 -9.71
C SER A 54 -11.95 -8.47 -9.95
N GLY A 55 -11.70 -8.83 -11.22
CA GLY A 55 -10.77 -9.89 -11.56
C GLY A 55 -9.32 -9.44 -11.38
N TYR A 56 -8.42 -10.40 -11.17
CA TYR A 56 -7.02 -10.12 -10.92
C TYR A 56 -6.09 -11.15 -11.53
N GLU A 57 -4.83 -10.76 -11.73
CA GLU A 57 -3.74 -11.63 -12.13
C GLU A 57 -2.45 -11.28 -11.37
N TYR A 58 -1.63 -12.29 -11.16
CA TYR A 58 -0.29 -12.12 -10.64
C TYR A 58 0.72 -12.12 -11.80
N LEU A 59 1.55 -11.07 -11.83
CA LEU A 59 2.59 -10.93 -12.84
C LEU A 59 3.97 -11.02 -12.22
N TYR A 60 4.94 -11.42 -13.04
CA TYR A 60 6.35 -11.31 -12.69
C TYR A 60 6.80 -9.84 -12.79
N GLY A 61 7.76 -9.46 -11.96
CA GLY A 61 8.30 -8.11 -11.86
C GLY A 61 8.16 -7.57 -10.46
N GLY A 62 8.53 -6.30 -10.24
CA GLY A 62 8.58 -5.74 -8.91
C GLY A 62 9.62 -6.43 -8.02
N TYR A 63 9.42 -6.41 -6.71
CA TYR A 63 10.30 -7.06 -5.74
C TYR A 63 9.84 -8.50 -5.43
N GLN A 64 8.56 -8.72 -5.16
CA GLN A 64 7.98 -10.06 -4.89
C GLN A 64 6.79 -10.39 -5.83
N GLY A 65 6.72 -9.73 -6.95
CA GLY A 65 5.64 -9.87 -7.91
C GLY A 65 4.65 -8.73 -7.87
N ILE A 66 3.88 -8.62 -8.92
CA ILE A 66 2.86 -7.58 -9.10
C ILE A 66 1.49 -8.26 -9.08
N VAL A 67 0.51 -7.67 -8.41
CA VAL A 67 -0.90 -8.01 -8.60
C VAL A 67 -1.57 -6.92 -9.39
N VAL A 68 -2.22 -7.28 -10.48
CA VAL A 68 -3.03 -6.39 -11.31
C VAL A 68 -4.49 -6.72 -11.06
N ILE A 69 -5.31 -5.70 -10.85
CA ILE A 69 -6.75 -5.85 -10.65
C ILE A 69 -7.47 -4.97 -11.67
N ARG A 70 -8.48 -5.52 -12.35
CA ARG A 70 -9.39 -4.73 -13.18
C ARG A 70 -10.45 -4.09 -12.29
N THR A 71 -10.41 -2.77 -12.14
CA THR A 71 -11.36 -2.02 -11.31
C THR A 71 -12.57 -1.51 -12.08
N GLY A 72 -12.47 -1.46 -13.42
CA GLY A 72 -13.53 -1.02 -14.31
C GLY A 72 -13.34 -1.53 -15.72
N TRP A 73 -14.19 -1.05 -16.65
CA TRP A 73 -14.10 -1.45 -18.06
C TRP A 73 -12.72 -1.21 -18.68
N ARG A 74 -12.12 -0.05 -18.38
CA ARG A 74 -10.81 0.36 -18.88
C ARG A 74 -9.84 0.71 -17.74
N ASP A 75 -10.23 0.43 -16.50
CA ASP A 75 -9.53 0.87 -15.32
C ASP A 75 -8.85 -0.32 -14.66
N PHE A 76 -7.57 -0.13 -14.37
CA PHE A 76 -6.72 -1.13 -13.74
C PHE A 76 -5.88 -0.48 -12.64
N VAL A 77 -5.62 -1.23 -11.60
CA VAL A 77 -4.64 -0.89 -10.58
C VAL A 77 -3.61 -2.02 -10.45
N ALA A 78 -2.40 -1.66 -10.12
CA ALA A 78 -1.32 -2.62 -9.92
C ALA A 78 -0.59 -2.33 -8.62
N TYR A 79 -0.35 -3.35 -7.81
CA TYR A 79 0.34 -3.23 -6.53
C TYR A 79 1.54 -4.17 -6.46
N GLU A 80 2.58 -3.71 -5.77
CA GLU A 80 3.66 -4.58 -5.31
C GLU A 80 3.11 -5.58 -4.28
N ARG A 81 3.48 -6.86 -4.43
CA ARG A 81 3.02 -7.92 -3.53
C ARG A 81 3.83 -8.05 -2.25
N THR A 82 4.70 -7.12 -1.98
CA THR A 82 5.49 -7.09 -0.74
C THR A 82 4.72 -6.40 0.37
N CYS A 83 4.49 -7.10 1.46
CA CYS A 83 3.85 -6.53 2.65
C CYS A 83 4.72 -5.41 3.25
N PRO A 84 4.17 -4.21 3.49
CA PRO A 84 4.93 -3.11 4.07
C PRO A 84 5.31 -3.31 5.53
N HIS A 85 4.71 -4.29 6.23
CA HIS A 85 5.01 -4.59 7.63
C HIS A 85 6.20 -5.53 7.79
N ASP A 86 6.11 -6.72 7.21
CA ASP A 86 7.04 -7.84 7.43
C ASP A 86 7.72 -8.35 6.17
N LYS A 87 7.36 -7.75 5.00
CA LYS A 87 7.83 -8.17 3.67
C LYS A 87 7.35 -9.56 3.22
N GLY A 88 6.31 -10.10 3.85
CA GLY A 88 5.63 -11.30 3.38
C GLY A 88 4.97 -11.08 2.00
N VAL A 89 4.72 -12.15 1.27
CA VAL A 89 4.11 -12.08 -0.06
C VAL A 89 2.60 -12.00 0.07
N LEU A 90 2.02 -10.89 -0.38
CA LEU A 90 0.58 -10.66 -0.37
C LEU A 90 -0.15 -11.59 -1.34
N ARG A 91 -1.33 -12.00 -0.92
CA ARG A 91 -2.26 -12.77 -1.75
C ARG A 91 -3.66 -12.17 -1.69
N MET A 92 -4.47 -12.43 -2.71
CA MET A 92 -5.88 -12.08 -2.69
C MET A 92 -6.61 -12.87 -1.61
N ALA A 93 -7.37 -12.19 -0.77
CA ALA A 93 -8.15 -12.82 0.30
C ALA A 93 -9.49 -13.33 -0.27
N PRO A 94 -9.73 -14.65 -0.30
CA PRO A 94 -10.87 -15.25 -0.99
C PRO A 94 -12.22 -14.83 -0.39
N ASP A 95 -12.25 -14.57 0.90
CA ASP A 95 -13.48 -14.24 1.63
C ASP A 95 -13.98 -12.80 1.36
N TYR A 96 -13.20 -11.99 0.66
CA TYR A 96 -13.46 -10.57 0.41
C TYR A 96 -13.73 -10.24 -1.07
N GLY A 97 -14.07 -11.23 -1.88
CA GLY A 97 -14.49 -11.04 -3.27
C GLY A 97 -13.46 -10.29 -4.14
N ASN A 98 -12.18 -10.59 -3.98
CA ASN A 98 -11.05 -9.96 -4.68
C ASN A 98 -10.88 -8.44 -4.40
N MET A 99 -11.45 -7.94 -3.32
CA MET A 99 -11.33 -6.53 -2.93
C MET A 99 -10.25 -6.27 -1.88
N VAL A 100 -9.61 -7.33 -1.36
CA VAL A 100 -8.63 -7.24 -0.28
C VAL A 100 -7.43 -8.13 -0.56
N LEU A 101 -6.24 -7.56 -0.44
CA LEU A 101 -4.98 -8.31 -0.34
C LEU A 101 -4.66 -8.56 1.13
N GLU A 102 -4.20 -9.76 1.44
CA GLU A 102 -3.84 -10.19 2.79
C GLU A 102 -2.39 -10.67 2.85
N CYS A 103 -1.70 -10.31 3.91
CA CYS A 103 -0.41 -10.89 4.26
C CYS A 103 -0.64 -12.14 5.11
N PRO A 104 -0.27 -13.35 4.64
CA PRO A 104 -0.45 -14.58 5.41
C PRO A 104 0.43 -14.63 6.67
N ASP A 105 1.54 -13.87 6.70
CA ASP A 105 2.51 -13.91 7.77
C ASP A 105 2.10 -13.05 8.97
N CYS A 106 1.58 -11.82 8.72
CA CYS A 106 1.19 -10.89 9.80
C CYS A 106 -0.32 -10.64 9.91
N GLY A 107 -1.11 -11.14 8.96
CA GLY A 107 -2.56 -10.92 8.93
C GLY A 107 -3.00 -9.51 8.54
N SER A 108 -2.09 -8.62 8.15
CA SER A 108 -2.48 -7.29 7.65
C SER A 108 -3.23 -7.40 6.34
N ARG A 109 -4.27 -6.59 6.20
CA ARG A 109 -5.16 -6.56 5.04
C ARG A 109 -5.20 -5.18 4.41
N PHE A 110 -5.32 -5.13 3.09
CA PHE A 110 -5.21 -3.92 2.29
C PHE A 110 -6.32 -3.89 1.25
N SER A 111 -7.01 -2.76 1.14
CA SER A 111 -8.05 -2.57 0.13
C SER A 111 -7.44 -2.39 -1.26
N THR A 112 -7.91 -3.13 -2.24
CA THR A 112 -7.48 -3.00 -3.64
C THR A 112 -8.15 -1.84 -4.37
N PHE A 113 -9.26 -1.30 -3.84
CA PHE A 113 -10.06 -0.22 -4.43
C PHE A 113 -9.89 1.13 -3.72
N ALA A 114 -9.14 1.16 -2.62
CA ALA A 114 -8.84 2.36 -1.85
C ALA A 114 -7.32 2.58 -1.76
N GLU A 115 -6.66 2.65 -2.91
CA GLU A 115 -5.23 2.99 -3.04
C GLU A 115 -4.30 2.12 -2.16
N GLY A 116 -4.67 0.86 -1.96
CA GLY A 116 -3.87 -0.06 -1.14
C GLY A 116 -3.83 0.29 0.35
N THR A 117 -4.77 1.08 0.85
CA THR A 117 -4.83 1.44 2.27
C THR A 117 -5.18 0.25 3.14
N THR A 118 -4.77 0.29 4.40
CA THR A 118 -5.02 -0.78 5.36
C THR A 118 -6.51 -0.89 5.70
N VAL A 119 -6.98 -2.13 5.85
CA VAL A 119 -8.30 -2.44 6.39
C VAL A 119 -8.21 -2.52 7.92
N GLU A 120 -9.31 -2.24 8.62
CA GLU A 120 -9.40 -2.31 10.08
C GLU A 120 -8.91 -3.66 10.60
N GLY A 121 -8.16 -3.62 11.70
CA GLY A 121 -7.54 -4.80 12.33
C GLY A 121 -6.18 -5.17 11.75
N SER A 122 -5.64 -4.42 10.79
CA SER A 122 -4.27 -4.60 10.30
C SER A 122 -3.24 -4.17 11.34
N VAL A 123 -2.10 -4.87 11.40
CA VAL A 123 -1.00 -4.54 12.34
C VAL A 123 -0.13 -3.38 11.88
N THR A 124 -0.31 -2.91 10.65
CA THR A 124 0.40 -1.76 10.08
C THR A 124 -0.58 -0.67 9.65
N SER A 125 -0.12 0.56 9.61
CA SER A 125 -0.82 1.71 8.99
C SER A 125 -0.24 2.08 7.62
N CYS A 126 0.77 1.34 7.15
CA CYS A 126 1.41 1.60 5.87
C CYS A 126 0.57 1.06 4.72
N SER A 127 0.30 1.87 3.70
CA SER A 127 -0.35 1.45 2.46
C SER A 127 0.58 0.62 1.57
N LEU A 128 0.01 -0.08 0.62
CA LEU A 128 0.76 -0.79 -0.41
C LEU A 128 1.48 0.20 -1.35
N TYR A 129 2.54 -0.27 -1.97
CA TYR A 129 3.14 0.44 -3.10
C TYR A 129 2.30 0.17 -4.35
N GLN A 130 1.78 1.24 -4.95
CA GLN A 130 1.01 1.19 -6.19
C GLN A 130 1.91 1.58 -7.35
N TYR A 131 1.88 0.78 -8.41
CA TYR A 131 2.52 1.08 -9.68
C TYR A 131 1.65 1.98 -10.53
N ALA A 132 2.26 2.81 -11.35
CA ALA A 132 1.54 3.54 -12.38
C ALA A 132 0.99 2.58 -13.43
N THR A 133 -0.24 2.82 -13.88
CA THR A 133 -0.93 2.02 -14.90
C THR A 133 -1.51 2.92 -15.98
N TYR A 134 -1.34 2.51 -17.24
CA TYR A 134 -1.98 3.16 -18.38
C TYR A 134 -2.51 2.12 -19.35
N PHE A 135 -3.78 2.22 -19.74
CA PHE A 135 -4.41 1.32 -20.70
C PHE A 135 -4.79 2.09 -21.97
N ASP A 136 -4.19 1.75 -23.11
CA ASP A 136 -4.45 2.41 -24.40
C ASP A 136 -5.73 1.92 -25.09
N GLY A 137 -6.36 0.88 -24.57
CA GLY A 137 -7.53 0.20 -25.12
C GLY A 137 -7.24 -1.21 -25.64
N ARG A 138 -5.97 -1.60 -25.68
CA ARG A 138 -5.50 -2.93 -26.02
C ARG A 138 -4.40 -3.40 -25.05
N ILE A 139 -3.41 -2.55 -24.81
CA ILE A 139 -2.23 -2.86 -24.00
C ILE A 139 -2.35 -2.10 -22.69
N LEU A 140 -2.16 -2.81 -21.60
CA LEU A 140 -1.97 -2.26 -20.26
C LEU A 140 -0.46 -2.14 -19.99
N TYR A 141 -0.03 -0.91 -19.77
CA TYR A 141 1.33 -0.55 -19.37
C TYR A 141 1.39 -0.43 -17.85
N ILE A 142 2.39 -1.02 -17.24
CA ILE A 142 2.64 -0.96 -15.80
C ILE A 142 4.07 -0.50 -15.61
N SER A 143 4.29 0.50 -14.75
CA SER A 143 5.60 1.09 -14.54
C SER A 143 5.79 1.60 -13.11
N ASN A 144 7.05 1.69 -12.69
CA ASN A 144 7.44 2.42 -11.48
C ASN A 144 7.26 3.95 -11.61
N TYR A 145 7.10 4.45 -12.84
CA TYR A 145 7.07 5.88 -13.17
C TYR A 145 5.76 6.27 -13.83
N GLU A 146 5.24 7.44 -13.53
CA GLU A 146 3.99 7.97 -14.10
C GLU A 146 4.13 8.47 -15.57
N THR A 147 5.29 8.34 -16.18
CA THR A 147 5.54 8.78 -17.56
C THR A 147 5.31 7.63 -18.54
N PHE A 148 4.19 7.69 -19.27
CA PHE A 148 3.85 6.81 -20.39
C PHE A 148 3.81 7.59 -21.70
#